data_c23448238c916f51421f20cda77cb6d1
#
_entry.id   c23448238c916f51421f20cda77cb6d1
#
_cell.length_a   1.000
_cell.length_b   1.000
_cell.length_c   1.000
_cell.angle_alpha   90.00
_cell.angle_beta   90.00
_cell.angle_gamma   90.00
#
_symmetry.space_group_name_H-M   'P 1'
#
loop_
_entity.id
_entity.type
_entity.pdbx_description
1 polymer ?
#
loop_
_entity_poly.entity_id
_entity_poly.type
_entity_poly.pdbx_seq_one_letter_code
_entity_poly.pdbx_strand_id
1 'polypeptide(L)'
;MNPIFETYFTRFEAFEQQSQKPVDRNLGIIVTIPCYHEPDILQTLNCLWNCTMPSCHIEVIIVVNHSETADNSIKQFNQKTFEQLCEYSSAKSTGTISFLPLAAFNISKKQAGVGYARKLAMDEAVHRFAQIDNPEGVIVSCDADTIVDKNYFIEIETFYRNNPQCSAANIYFEHPLTGDLQQGQYQAIAQYELYLRYYVEQLKRIGFPYAFHTIGSCFSVRAKTYCRQGGMNKRQAGEDFYFLQKLFPAECFGEINITTVHPSSRQSDRVPFGTGTAIAELKQSRQELMTYSTESFNILQDFFVRSKSLQNASEQEIRDTYESLHPCLKKFLPSSDFEQKIIEIQHNTKTHEQFCKRFFRWFNGLQVYKFLNFSCGNGFQKIPIGTAAKELFDKTDMDIFSLLQFYRLRAKKENKE
;
A
#
# COMPACT_ATOMS: atom_id res chain seq x y z
N MET A 1 -10.40 -20.05 -20.85
CA MET A 1 -10.06 -19.00 -19.83
C MET A 1 -9.77 -19.68 -18.51
N ASN A 2 -8.75 -19.28 -17.83
CA ASN A 2 -8.38 -19.84 -16.52
C ASN A 2 -9.54 -19.70 -15.52
N PRO A 3 -9.90 -20.73 -14.74
CA PRO A 3 -11.02 -20.68 -13.79
C PRO A 3 -10.92 -19.56 -12.75
N ILE A 4 -9.70 -19.09 -12.44
CA ILE A 4 -9.48 -17.95 -11.51
C ILE A 4 -10.05 -16.67 -12.09
N PHE A 5 -9.78 -16.39 -13.37
CA PHE A 5 -10.30 -15.20 -14.06
C PHE A 5 -11.81 -15.28 -14.23
N GLU A 6 -12.33 -16.44 -14.65
CA GLU A 6 -13.77 -16.66 -14.78
C GLU A 6 -14.50 -16.44 -13.46
N THR A 7 -13.96 -17.00 -12.37
CA THR A 7 -14.52 -16.80 -11.01
C THR A 7 -14.50 -15.31 -10.62
N TYR A 8 -13.42 -14.59 -10.95
CA TYR A 8 -13.32 -13.17 -10.64
C TYR A 8 -14.39 -12.36 -11.36
N PHE A 9 -14.52 -12.54 -12.67
CA PHE A 9 -15.49 -11.79 -13.48
C PHE A 9 -16.94 -12.12 -13.15
N THR A 10 -17.24 -13.33 -12.65
CA THR A 10 -18.62 -13.74 -12.34
C THR A 10 -19.05 -13.45 -10.91
N ARG A 11 -18.12 -13.44 -9.94
CA ARG A 11 -18.45 -13.32 -8.50
C ARG A 11 -18.18 -11.95 -7.90
N PHE A 12 -17.29 -11.17 -8.51
CA PHE A 12 -16.91 -9.87 -7.99
C PHE A 12 -17.33 -8.76 -8.94
N GLU A 13 -17.49 -7.54 -8.41
CA GLU A 13 -17.81 -6.35 -9.22
C GLU A 13 -16.59 -5.88 -10.04
N ALA A 14 -16.11 -6.73 -10.95
CA ALA A 14 -15.08 -6.35 -11.91
C ALA A 14 -15.64 -5.34 -12.91
N PHE A 15 -14.80 -4.37 -13.32
CA PHE A 15 -15.14 -3.55 -14.48
C PHE A 15 -15.09 -4.39 -15.76
N GLU A 16 -15.91 -4.03 -16.72
CA GLU A 16 -15.83 -4.60 -18.06
C GLU A 16 -14.50 -4.23 -18.73
N GLN A 17 -14.09 -5.04 -19.68
CA GLN A 17 -12.90 -4.80 -20.48
C GLN A 17 -12.99 -3.46 -21.21
N GLN A 18 -11.99 -2.61 -21.06
CA GLN A 18 -11.95 -1.26 -21.64
C GLN A 18 -11.26 -1.21 -23.00
N SER A 19 -10.34 -2.12 -23.28
CA SER A 19 -9.54 -2.11 -24.51
C SER A 19 -9.66 -3.38 -25.31
N GLN A 20 -9.80 -3.24 -26.64
CA GLN A 20 -9.75 -4.35 -27.60
C GLN A 20 -8.39 -4.46 -28.30
N LYS A 21 -7.37 -3.66 -27.89
CA LYS A 21 -6.02 -3.76 -28.44
C LYS A 21 -5.46 -5.17 -28.21
N PRO A 22 -4.78 -5.78 -29.19
CA PRO A 22 -4.12 -7.07 -29.00
C PRO A 22 -3.15 -7.06 -27.83
N VAL A 23 -3.06 -8.18 -27.12
CA VAL A 23 -2.13 -8.38 -26.01
C VAL A 23 -0.89 -9.08 -26.51
N ASP A 24 0.28 -8.60 -26.11
CA ASP A 24 1.54 -9.29 -26.36
C ASP A 24 1.57 -10.63 -25.60
N ARG A 25 1.95 -11.71 -26.28
CA ARG A 25 1.98 -13.05 -25.68
C ARG A 25 3.02 -13.20 -24.57
N ASN A 26 4.06 -12.37 -24.59
CA ASN A 26 5.12 -12.34 -23.57
C ASN A 26 4.83 -11.34 -22.46
N LEU A 27 3.61 -10.81 -22.36
CA LEU A 27 3.22 -9.85 -21.32
C LEU A 27 3.37 -10.49 -19.94
N GLY A 28 4.27 -9.93 -19.10
CA GLY A 28 4.55 -10.43 -17.75
C GLY A 28 4.27 -9.42 -16.65
N ILE A 29 4.41 -8.12 -16.95
CA ILE A 29 4.21 -7.05 -15.96
C ILE A 29 3.27 -6.00 -16.54
N ILE A 30 2.27 -5.59 -15.73
CA ILE A 30 1.40 -4.45 -16.06
C ILE A 30 1.51 -3.41 -14.95
N VAL A 31 1.92 -2.19 -15.30
CA VAL A 31 1.91 -1.04 -14.40
C VAL A 31 0.57 -0.34 -14.51
N THR A 32 -0.08 -0.05 -13.39
CA THR A 32 -1.39 0.62 -13.33
C THR A 32 -1.26 1.99 -12.68
N ILE A 33 -1.67 3.05 -13.40
CA ILE A 33 -1.50 4.44 -13.01
C ILE A 33 -2.85 5.17 -13.01
N PRO A 34 -3.42 5.51 -11.84
CA PRO A 34 -4.53 6.46 -11.76
C PRO A 34 -4.00 7.88 -12.02
N CYS A 35 -4.64 8.64 -12.90
CA CYS A 35 -4.22 9.97 -13.29
C CYS A 35 -5.39 10.96 -13.16
N TYR A 36 -5.27 11.93 -12.26
CA TYR A 36 -6.24 12.99 -12.05
C TYR A 36 -5.54 14.34 -11.91
N HIS A 37 -5.78 15.25 -12.86
CA HIS A 37 -5.24 16.60 -12.85
C HIS A 37 -3.72 16.63 -12.57
N GLU A 38 -2.96 15.78 -13.29
CA GLU A 38 -1.53 15.59 -13.07
C GLU A 38 -0.72 16.21 -14.20
N PRO A 39 0.03 17.30 -13.94
CA PRO A 39 0.83 17.98 -14.96
C PRO A 39 2.07 17.19 -15.38
N ASP A 40 2.62 16.36 -14.48
CA ASP A 40 3.94 15.73 -14.69
C ASP A 40 3.84 14.25 -15.12
N ILE A 41 2.66 13.78 -15.55
CA ILE A 41 2.47 12.38 -15.95
C ILE A 41 3.48 11.93 -17.01
N LEU A 42 3.82 12.77 -17.97
CA LEU A 42 4.81 12.44 -19.01
C LEU A 42 6.21 12.23 -18.45
N GLN A 43 6.57 12.88 -17.34
CA GLN A 43 7.83 12.64 -16.63
C GLN A 43 7.86 11.21 -16.05
N THR A 44 6.79 10.79 -15.39
CA THR A 44 6.62 9.42 -14.89
C THR A 44 6.73 8.40 -16.03
N LEU A 45 6.03 8.61 -17.16
CA LEU A 45 6.07 7.69 -18.29
C LEU A 45 7.45 7.64 -18.95
N ASN A 46 8.13 8.76 -19.09
CA ASN A 46 9.50 8.79 -19.60
C ASN A 46 10.48 8.08 -18.66
N CYS A 47 10.27 8.19 -17.33
CA CYS A 47 11.06 7.45 -16.36
C CYS A 47 10.88 5.93 -16.55
N LEU A 48 9.65 5.45 -16.66
CA LEU A 48 9.34 4.04 -16.92
C LEU A 48 9.90 3.56 -18.27
N TRP A 49 9.76 4.37 -19.32
CA TRP A 49 10.28 4.05 -20.66
C TRP A 49 11.80 3.92 -20.68
N ASN A 50 12.53 4.68 -19.85
CA ASN A 50 13.99 4.66 -19.74
C ASN A 50 14.53 3.60 -18.77
N CYS A 51 13.67 2.79 -18.14
CA CYS A 51 14.12 1.68 -17.30
C CYS A 51 14.81 0.60 -18.14
N THR A 52 15.69 -0.15 -17.51
CA THR A 52 16.22 -1.37 -18.10
C THR A 52 15.09 -2.41 -18.21
N MET A 53 14.83 -2.89 -19.43
CA MET A 53 13.72 -3.79 -19.70
C MET A 53 14.03 -5.23 -19.24
N PRO A 54 13.05 -5.92 -18.65
CA PRO A 54 13.15 -7.33 -18.27
C PRO A 54 12.98 -8.23 -19.50
N SER A 55 12.93 -9.54 -19.27
CA SER A 55 12.73 -10.52 -20.36
C SER A 55 11.29 -10.56 -20.88
N CYS A 56 10.31 -10.16 -20.05
CA CYS A 56 8.91 -10.09 -20.43
C CYS A 56 8.53 -8.73 -21.05
N HIS A 57 7.39 -8.70 -21.75
CA HIS A 57 6.78 -7.44 -22.21
C HIS A 57 6.14 -6.69 -21.02
N ILE A 58 6.27 -5.37 -21.01
CA ILE A 58 5.64 -4.46 -20.06
C ILE A 58 4.46 -3.75 -20.73
N GLU A 59 3.34 -3.65 -20.03
CA GLU A 59 2.26 -2.74 -20.42
C GLU A 59 1.99 -1.72 -19.31
N VAL A 60 1.84 -0.46 -19.65
CA VAL A 60 1.52 0.62 -18.71
C VAL A 60 0.09 1.09 -18.99
N ILE A 61 -0.84 0.83 -18.07
CA ILE A 61 -2.25 1.24 -18.17
C ILE A 61 -2.43 2.53 -17.38
N ILE A 62 -2.84 3.60 -18.05
CA ILE A 62 -3.05 4.91 -17.45
C ILE A 62 -4.53 5.25 -17.51
N VAL A 63 -5.20 5.42 -16.36
CA VAL A 63 -6.60 5.82 -16.29
C VAL A 63 -6.72 7.29 -15.96
N VAL A 64 -7.06 8.11 -16.95
CA VAL A 64 -7.38 9.52 -16.73
C VAL A 64 -8.83 9.65 -16.32
N ASN A 65 -9.08 10.18 -15.11
CA ASN A 65 -10.44 10.19 -14.55
C ASN A 65 -10.87 11.58 -14.03
N HIS A 66 -12.17 11.84 -14.08
CA HIS A 66 -12.79 12.95 -13.35
C HIS A 66 -14.28 12.69 -13.08
N SER A 67 -14.78 13.36 -12.03
CA SER A 67 -16.20 13.36 -11.69
C SER A 67 -17.03 14.17 -12.69
N GLU A 68 -18.31 13.81 -12.84
CA GLU A 68 -19.32 14.61 -13.54
C GLU A 68 -19.44 16.04 -12.99
N THR A 69 -19.17 16.20 -11.68
CA THR A 69 -19.21 17.51 -10.97
C THR A 69 -17.87 18.22 -10.90
N ALA A 70 -16.82 17.71 -11.54
CA ALA A 70 -15.53 18.41 -11.58
C ALA A 70 -15.62 19.73 -12.34
N ASP A 71 -14.80 20.70 -11.96
CA ASP A 71 -14.72 22.00 -12.62
C ASP A 71 -14.36 21.85 -14.08
N ASN A 72 -14.88 22.74 -14.93
CA ASN A 72 -14.66 22.68 -16.38
C ASN A 72 -13.17 22.78 -16.73
N SER A 73 -12.39 23.53 -15.98
CA SER A 73 -10.93 23.61 -16.14
C SER A 73 -10.24 22.25 -15.93
N ILE A 74 -10.66 21.52 -14.91
CA ILE A 74 -10.15 20.17 -14.61
C ILE A 74 -10.56 19.20 -15.72
N LYS A 75 -11.83 19.26 -16.17
CA LYS A 75 -12.32 18.42 -17.29
C LYS A 75 -11.52 18.66 -18.55
N GLN A 76 -11.30 19.93 -18.92
CA GLN A 76 -10.51 20.29 -20.09
C GLN A 76 -9.04 19.86 -19.97
N PHE A 77 -8.43 20.03 -18.78
CA PHE A 77 -7.09 19.59 -18.50
C PHE A 77 -6.95 18.06 -18.68
N ASN A 78 -7.85 17.29 -18.06
CA ASN A 78 -7.83 15.83 -18.16
C ASN A 78 -8.10 15.32 -19.58
N GLN A 79 -8.99 15.98 -20.32
CA GLN A 79 -9.22 15.67 -21.73
C GLN A 79 -7.94 15.86 -22.55
N LYS A 80 -7.27 17.01 -22.39
CA LYS A 80 -5.99 17.30 -23.05
C LYS A 80 -4.88 16.31 -22.63
N THR A 81 -4.82 15.97 -21.35
CA THR A 81 -3.89 14.94 -20.84
C THR A 81 -4.13 13.61 -21.53
N PHE A 82 -5.39 13.18 -21.67
CA PHE A 82 -5.72 11.93 -22.34
C PHE A 82 -5.28 11.94 -23.82
N GLU A 83 -5.51 13.03 -24.54
CA GLU A 83 -5.09 13.20 -25.93
C GLU A 83 -3.55 13.10 -26.05
N GLN A 84 -2.82 13.80 -25.19
CA GLN A 84 -1.35 13.72 -25.11
C GLN A 84 -0.85 12.30 -24.82
N LEU A 85 -1.55 11.56 -23.96
CA LEU A 85 -1.22 10.17 -23.64
C LEU A 85 -1.47 9.23 -24.83
N CYS A 86 -2.50 9.47 -25.65
CA CYS A 86 -2.74 8.72 -26.87
C CYS A 86 -1.62 8.96 -27.91
N GLU A 87 -1.17 10.20 -28.07
CA GLU A 87 -0.02 10.56 -28.92
C GLU A 87 1.25 9.90 -28.40
N TYR A 88 1.52 10.00 -27.07
CA TYR A 88 2.67 9.38 -26.43
C TYR A 88 2.66 7.85 -26.61
N SER A 89 1.52 7.19 -26.41
CA SER A 89 1.36 5.76 -26.65
C SER A 89 1.73 5.37 -28.08
N SER A 90 1.26 6.13 -29.06
CA SER A 90 1.54 5.87 -30.48
C SER A 90 3.02 6.06 -30.84
N ALA A 91 3.69 7.02 -30.21
CA ALA A 91 5.08 7.36 -30.50
C ALA A 91 6.10 6.49 -29.72
N LYS A 92 5.76 6.02 -28.51
CA LYS A 92 6.70 5.41 -27.56
C LYS A 92 6.49 3.92 -27.32
N SER A 93 5.36 3.33 -27.73
CA SER A 93 5.17 1.88 -27.61
C SER A 93 6.15 1.12 -28.51
N THR A 94 6.77 0.09 -27.93
CA THR A 94 7.77 -0.77 -28.60
C THR A 94 7.44 -2.23 -28.39
N GLY A 95 8.27 -3.15 -28.93
CA GLY A 95 8.12 -4.59 -28.66
C GLY A 95 8.43 -5.00 -27.21
N THR A 96 8.97 -4.11 -26.37
CA THR A 96 9.30 -4.41 -24.97
C THR A 96 8.42 -3.68 -23.96
N ILE A 97 7.92 -2.49 -24.31
CA ILE A 97 7.01 -1.70 -23.46
C ILE A 97 5.93 -1.04 -24.31
N SER A 98 4.70 -1.09 -23.85
CA SER A 98 3.54 -0.43 -24.46
C SER A 98 2.76 0.40 -23.47
N PHE A 99 2.03 1.40 -23.96
CA PHE A 99 1.21 2.31 -23.15
C PHE A 99 -0.24 2.22 -23.58
N LEU A 100 -1.14 2.09 -22.60
CA LEU A 100 -2.58 1.97 -22.79
C LEU A 100 -3.31 3.05 -22.00
N PRO A 101 -3.51 4.25 -22.57
CA PRO A 101 -4.34 5.27 -21.95
C PRO A 101 -5.82 4.86 -22.03
N LEU A 102 -6.54 5.04 -20.91
CA LEU A 102 -7.96 4.83 -20.75
C LEU A 102 -8.61 6.11 -20.20
N ALA A 103 -9.80 6.44 -20.68
CA ALA A 103 -10.58 7.58 -20.21
C ALA A 103 -11.73 7.10 -19.31
N ALA A 104 -11.81 7.66 -18.09
CA ALA A 104 -12.91 7.44 -17.16
C ALA A 104 -13.50 8.80 -16.76
N PHE A 105 -14.24 9.40 -17.68
CA PHE A 105 -14.79 10.74 -17.54
C PHE A 105 -16.25 10.73 -17.07
N ASN A 106 -16.65 11.83 -16.42
CA ASN A 106 -18.01 12.04 -15.93
C ASN A 106 -18.51 10.93 -14.98
N ILE A 107 -17.61 10.40 -14.16
CA ILE A 107 -17.96 9.42 -13.13
C ILE A 107 -18.86 10.09 -12.10
N SER A 108 -19.88 9.38 -11.61
CA SER A 108 -20.75 9.91 -10.56
C SER A 108 -19.93 10.38 -9.36
N LYS A 109 -20.29 11.53 -8.76
CA LYS A 109 -19.59 12.10 -7.60
C LYS A 109 -19.32 11.10 -6.48
N LYS A 110 -20.24 10.16 -6.27
CA LYS A 110 -20.14 9.12 -5.23
C LYS A 110 -19.02 8.12 -5.51
N GLN A 111 -18.71 7.85 -6.77
CA GLN A 111 -17.74 6.84 -7.18
C GLN A 111 -16.39 7.42 -7.58
N ALA A 112 -16.36 8.69 -8.00
CA ALA A 112 -15.15 9.34 -8.48
C ALA A 112 -14.07 9.43 -7.38
N GLY A 113 -12.86 9.03 -7.73
CA GLY A 113 -11.71 9.06 -6.83
C GLY A 113 -10.59 8.15 -7.32
N VAL A 114 -9.48 8.16 -6.60
CA VAL A 114 -8.28 7.36 -6.91
C VAL A 114 -8.60 5.85 -6.90
N GLY A 115 -9.42 5.37 -5.96
CA GLY A 115 -9.77 3.96 -5.87
C GLY A 115 -10.58 3.46 -7.07
N TYR A 116 -11.46 4.30 -7.64
CA TYR A 116 -12.16 3.96 -8.89
C TYR A 116 -11.17 3.78 -10.05
N ALA A 117 -10.29 4.76 -10.26
CA ALA A 117 -9.33 4.74 -11.36
C ALA A 117 -8.31 3.60 -11.20
N ARG A 118 -7.79 3.37 -9.97
CA ARG A 118 -6.87 2.28 -9.67
C ARG A 118 -7.54 0.92 -9.90
N LYS A 119 -8.79 0.74 -9.43
CA LYS A 119 -9.53 -0.49 -9.68
C LYS A 119 -9.77 -0.72 -11.17
N LEU A 120 -10.18 0.31 -11.93
CA LEU A 120 -10.41 0.19 -13.37
C LEU A 120 -9.13 -0.25 -14.10
N ALA A 121 -7.97 0.36 -13.75
CA ALA A 121 -6.68 -0.01 -14.33
C ALA A 121 -6.27 -1.45 -13.99
N MET A 122 -6.48 -1.87 -12.73
CA MET A 122 -6.12 -3.22 -12.28
C MET A 122 -7.07 -4.29 -12.83
N ASP A 123 -8.37 -3.99 -12.98
CA ASP A 123 -9.33 -4.91 -13.59
C ASP A 123 -9.04 -5.06 -15.10
N GLU A 124 -8.68 -3.98 -15.80
CA GLU A 124 -8.21 -4.07 -17.18
C GLU A 124 -6.94 -4.93 -17.26
N ALA A 125 -6.00 -4.79 -16.32
CA ALA A 125 -4.82 -5.65 -16.26
C ALA A 125 -5.20 -7.14 -16.12
N VAL A 126 -6.24 -7.45 -15.33
CA VAL A 126 -6.77 -8.83 -15.24
C VAL A 126 -7.34 -9.29 -16.58
N HIS A 127 -8.11 -8.47 -17.29
CA HIS A 127 -8.60 -8.80 -18.64
C HIS A 127 -7.46 -9.06 -19.62
N ARG A 128 -6.40 -8.26 -19.58
CA ARG A 128 -5.20 -8.41 -20.41
C ARG A 128 -4.50 -9.76 -20.14
N PHE A 129 -4.26 -10.09 -18.86
CA PHE A 129 -3.68 -11.39 -18.49
C PHE A 129 -4.59 -12.58 -18.80
N ALA A 130 -5.91 -12.41 -18.70
CA ALA A 130 -6.88 -13.45 -19.06
C ALA A 130 -6.85 -13.80 -20.54
N GLN A 131 -6.63 -12.83 -21.46
CA GLN A 131 -6.54 -13.06 -22.91
C GLN A 131 -5.36 -13.96 -23.31
N ILE A 132 -4.28 -13.96 -22.53
CA ILE A 132 -3.08 -14.79 -22.78
C ILE A 132 -2.94 -15.94 -21.78
N ASP A 133 -3.97 -16.15 -20.96
CA ASP A 133 -4.02 -17.19 -19.92
C ASP A 133 -2.84 -17.17 -18.93
N ASN A 134 -2.41 -15.95 -18.51
CA ASN A 134 -1.30 -15.73 -17.60
C ASN A 134 -1.75 -15.32 -16.18
N PRO A 135 -2.16 -16.26 -15.31
CA PRO A 135 -2.53 -15.95 -13.92
C PRO A 135 -1.34 -15.52 -13.03
N GLU A 136 -0.11 -15.83 -13.45
CA GLU A 136 1.12 -15.45 -12.75
C GLU A 136 1.62 -14.05 -13.11
N GLY A 137 1.03 -13.40 -14.11
CA GLY A 137 1.35 -12.02 -14.48
C GLY A 137 1.28 -11.07 -13.28
N VAL A 138 2.15 -10.06 -13.28
CA VAL A 138 2.33 -9.16 -12.14
C VAL A 138 1.67 -7.80 -12.43
N ILE A 139 0.73 -7.40 -11.60
CA ILE A 139 0.14 -6.06 -11.59
C ILE A 139 0.93 -5.21 -10.61
N VAL A 140 1.44 -4.08 -11.07
CA VAL A 140 2.23 -3.13 -10.27
C VAL A 140 1.45 -1.84 -10.14
N SER A 141 1.28 -1.34 -8.92
CA SER A 141 0.63 -0.07 -8.66
C SER A 141 1.65 1.05 -8.62
N CYS A 142 1.39 2.12 -9.38
CA CYS A 142 2.23 3.32 -9.44
C CYS A 142 1.33 4.56 -9.45
N ASP A 143 1.81 5.70 -8.93
CA ASP A 143 1.09 6.96 -9.01
C ASP A 143 1.62 7.83 -10.17
N ALA A 144 0.80 8.74 -10.65
CA ALA A 144 1.05 9.53 -11.87
C ALA A 144 2.20 10.57 -11.73
N ASP A 145 2.72 10.78 -10.52
CA ASP A 145 3.80 11.71 -10.18
C ASP A 145 5.02 10.99 -9.56
N THR A 146 5.13 9.69 -9.78
CA THR A 146 6.16 8.83 -9.18
C THR A 146 7.30 8.57 -10.16
N ILE A 147 8.54 8.62 -9.66
CA ILE A 147 9.75 8.25 -10.38
C ILE A 147 10.29 6.93 -9.81
N VAL A 148 10.98 6.14 -10.62
CA VAL A 148 11.53 4.84 -10.20
C VAL A 148 13.01 4.71 -10.63
N ASP A 149 13.75 3.84 -9.95
CA ASP A 149 15.12 3.50 -10.34
C ASP A 149 15.15 2.76 -11.68
N LYS A 150 16.27 2.86 -12.41
CA LYS A 150 16.42 2.23 -13.73
C LYS A 150 16.27 0.72 -13.74
N ASN A 151 16.56 0.04 -12.64
CA ASN A 151 16.47 -1.41 -12.50
C ASN A 151 15.08 -1.90 -12.09
N TYR A 152 14.08 -1.00 -12.00
CA TYR A 152 12.74 -1.26 -11.44
C TYR A 152 12.09 -2.54 -11.98
N PHE A 153 11.98 -2.67 -13.28
CA PHE A 153 11.32 -3.81 -13.91
C PHE A 153 12.11 -5.13 -13.78
N ILE A 154 13.44 -5.06 -13.92
CA ILE A 154 14.30 -6.23 -13.75
C ILE A 154 14.21 -6.79 -12.34
N GLU A 155 14.18 -5.93 -11.33
CA GLU A 155 14.11 -6.37 -9.92
C GLU A 155 12.74 -6.95 -9.57
N ILE A 156 11.65 -6.40 -10.14
CA ILE A 156 10.32 -6.99 -10.00
C ILE A 156 10.26 -8.37 -10.65
N GLU A 157 10.70 -8.51 -11.90
CA GLU A 157 10.73 -9.81 -12.59
C GLU A 157 11.58 -10.83 -11.82
N THR A 158 12.77 -10.43 -11.40
CA THR A 158 13.72 -11.28 -10.66
C THR A 158 13.15 -11.73 -9.32
N PHE A 159 12.50 -10.82 -8.59
CA PHE A 159 11.84 -11.16 -7.33
C PHE A 159 10.79 -12.26 -7.53
N TYR A 160 9.85 -12.09 -8.45
CA TYR A 160 8.78 -13.07 -8.66
C TYR A 160 9.27 -14.38 -9.28
N ARG A 161 10.34 -14.35 -10.06
CA ARG A 161 11.00 -15.57 -10.59
C ARG A 161 11.69 -16.36 -9.47
N ASN A 162 12.38 -15.68 -8.56
CA ASN A 162 13.13 -16.33 -7.46
C ASN A 162 12.21 -16.73 -6.29
N ASN A 163 11.03 -16.11 -6.18
CA ASN A 163 10.06 -16.33 -5.11
C ASN A 163 8.68 -16.72 -5.69
N PRO A 164 8.55 -17.91 -6.33
CA PRO A 164 7.31 -18.30 -7.01
C PRO A 164 6.14 -18.47 -6.02
N GLN A 165 6.40 -18.71 -4.73
CA GLN A 165 5.41 -18.79 -3.67
C GLN A 165 4.87 -17.42 -3.25
N CYS A 166 5.59 -16.31 -3.52
CA CYS A 166 5.15 -14.98 -3.13
C CYS A 166 4.03 -14.49 -4.05
N SER A 167 2.95 -14.09 -3.43
CA SER A 167 1.71 -13.67 -4.09
C SER A 167 1.63 -12.16 -4.34
N ALA A 168 2.33 -11.39 -3.52
CA ALA A 168 2.41 -9.94 -3.59
C ALA A 168 3.68 -9.44 -2.88
N ALA A 169 4.07 -8.20 -3.13
CA ALA A 169 5.22 -7.58 -2.48
C ALA A 169 5.06 -6.07 -2.38
N ASN A 170 5.62 -5.48 -1.31
CA ASN A 170 5.96 -4.06 -1.29
C ASN A 170 7.24 -3.81 -2.10
N ILE A 171 7.32 -2.63 -2.68
CA ILE A 171 8.52 -2.14 -3.33
C ILE A 171 9.07 -1.00 -2.46
N TYR A 172 10.36 -1.04 -2.17
CA TYR A 172 11.01 -0.04 -1.33
C TYR A 172 10.84 1.37 -1.92
N PHE A 173 10.67 2.36 -1.04
CA PHE A 173 10.45 3.74 -1.45
C PHE A 173 11.31 4.73 -0.68
N GLU A 174 11.59 5.86 -1.29
CA GLU A 174 12.18 7.04 -0.65
C GLU A 174 11.60 8.31 -1.29
N HIS A 175 11.09 9.24 -0.48
CA HIS A 175 10.73 10.54 -1.02
C HIS A 175 11.98 11.38 -1.29
N PRO A 176 12.05 12.09 -2.43
CA PRO A 176 13.13 13.05 -2.69
C PRO A 176 13.21 14.12 -1.60
N LEU A 177 14.43 14.38 -1.09
CA LEU A 177 14.71 15.39 -0.06
C LEU A 177 15.48 16.59 -0.60
N THR A 178 15.70 16.62 -1.91
CA THR A 178 16.39 17.68 -2.63
C THR A 178 15.69 17.96 -3.95
N GLY A 179 15.91 19.15 -4.54
CA GLY A 179 15.31 19.60 -5.80
C GLY A 179 14.72 21.00 -5.66
N ASP A 180 13.66 21.32 -6.42
CA ASP A 180 13.13 22.67 -6.57
C ASP A 180 12.10 23.09 -5.52
N LEU A 181 11.78 22.23 -4.54
CA LEU A 181 10.82 22.54 -3.50
C LEU A 181 11.45 23.39 -2.38
N GLN A 182 10.62 24.12 -1.66
CA GLN A 182 11.07 24.91 -0.51
C GLN A 182 11.59 23.99 0.62
N GLN A 183 12.60 24.42 1.36
CA GLN A 183 13.21 23.64 2.44
C GLN A 183 12.19 23.13 3.47
N GLY A 184 11.17 23.94 3.82
CA GLY A 184 10.11 23.51 4.73
C GLY A 184 9.27 22.32 4.21
N GLN A 185 9.17 22.13 2.90
CA GLN A 185 8.50 20.95 2.32
C GLN A 185 9.37 19.68 2.48
N TYR A 186 10.69 19.80 2.27
CA TYR A 186 11.60 18.67 2.52
C TYR A 186 11.64 18.27 3.99
N GLN A 187 11.52 19.21 4.91
CA GLN A 187 11.42 18.93 6.34
C GLN A 187 10.09 18.23 6.68
N ALA A 188 8.97 18.67 6.10
CA ALA A 188 7.67 18.06 6.31
C ALA A 188 7.64 16.60 5.75
N ILE A 189 8.14 16.39 4.54
CA ILE A 189 8.18 15.04 3.94
C ILE A 189 9.13 14.10 4.70
N ALA A 190 10.26 14.63 5.19
CA ALA A 190 11.19 13.83 6.00
C ALA A 190 10.52 13.34 7.30
N GLN A 191 9.76 14.19 7.99
CA GLN A 191 8.99 13.80 9.16
C GLN A 191 7.89 12.77 8.80
N TYR A 192 7.19 12.98 7.69
CA TYR A 192 6.13 12.06 7.27
C TYR A 192 6.67 10.68 6.88
N GLU A 193 7.75 10.62 6.11
CA GLU A 193 8.38 9.32 5.79
C GLU A 193 8.94 8.65 7.05
N LEU A 194 9.54 9.43 7.95
CA LEU A 194 10.02 8.91 9.24
C LEU A 194 8.86 8.32 10.07
N TYR A 195 7.69 8.98 10.07
CA TYR A 195 6.47 8.47 10.72
C TYR A 195 6.05 7.12 10.14
N LEU A 196 6.01 6.97 8.82
CA LEU A 196 5.65 5.72 8.15
C LEU A 196 6.62 4.59 8.52
N ARG A 197 7.93 4.87 8.55
CA ARG A 197 8.96 3.89 8.90
C ARG A 197 8.94 3.54 10.38
N TYR A 198 8.83 4.53 11.26
CA TYR A 198 8.68 4.32 12.70
C TYR A 198 7.48 3.41 13.01
N TYR A 199 6.34 3.65 12.37
CA TYR A 199 5.14 2.85 12.57
C TYR A 199 5.37 1.38 12.22
N VAL A 200 5.99 1.09 11.08
CA VAL A 200 6.30 -0.28 10.66
C VAL A 200 7.34 -0.92 11.60
N GLU A 201 8.39 -0.19 12.00
CA GLU A 201 9.38 -0.71 12.96
C GLU A 201 8.75 -1.02 14.34
N GLN A 202 7.81 -0.20 14.82
CA GLN A 202 7.06 -0.52 16.03
C GLN A 202 6.18 -1.77 15.86
N LEU A 203 5.52 -1.95 14.71
CA LEU A 203 4.75 -3.17 14.43
C LEU A 203 5.65 -4.41 14.44
N LYS A 204 6.85 -4.35 13.83
CA LYS A 204 7.85 -5.43 13.86
C LYS A 204 8.26 -5.73 15.31
N ARG A 205 8.60 -4.70 16.08
CA ARG A 205 9.05 -4.82 17.47
C ARG A 205 8.02 -5.52 18.36
N ILE A 206 6.74 -5.21 18.19
CA ILE A 206 5.66 -5.83 18.99
C ILE A 206 5.24 -7.22 18.49
N GLY A 207 5.89 -7.74 17.45
CA GLY A 207 5.61 -9.06 16.87
C GLY A 207 4.29 -9.16 16.10
N PHE A 208 3.83 -8.04 15.50
CA PHE A 208 2.70 -8.06 14.57
C PHE A 208 3.18 -8.64 13.22
N PRO A 209 2.59 -9.74 12.72
CA PRO A 209 3.14 -10.46 11.57
C PRO A 209 2.98 -9.75 10.23
N TYR A 210 2.16 -8.72 10.16
CA TYR A 210 1.83 -7.97 8.93
C TYR A 210 2.39 -6.54 8.99
N ALA A 211 3.63 -6.42 9.46
CA ALA A 211 4.33 -5.13 9.62
C ALA A 211 4.91 -4.63 8.30
N PHE A 212 4.03 -4.29 7.34
CA PHE A 212 4.38 -3.80 6.02
C PHE A 212 3.83 -2.39 5.75
N HIS A 213 4.47 -1.66 4.85
CA HIS A 213 3.98 -0.37 4.38
C HIS A 213 2.70 -0.52 3.55
N THR A 214 1.79 0.47 3.65
CA THR A 214 0.52 0.50 2.91
C THR A 214 0.47 1.70 1.97
N ILE A 215 1.45 1.78 1.05
CA ILE A 215 1.62 2.91 0.13
C ILE A 215 1.12 2.51 -1.25
N GLY A 216 0.19 3.29 -1.79
CA GLY A 216 -0.53 3.01 -3.02
C GLY A 216 0.35 2.89 -4.27
N SER A 217 1.47 3.62 -4.33
CA SER A 217 2.42 3.59 -5.45
C SER A 217 3.53 2.56 -5.32
N CYS A 218 3.58 1.77 -4.22
CA CYS A 218 4.74 0.98 -3.87
C CYS A 218 4.40 -0.49 -3.58
N PHE A 219 3.54 -1.10 -4.40
CA PHE A 219 3.24 -2.53 -4.27
C PHE A 219 3.03 -3.21 -5.62
N SER A 220 3.19 -4.52 -5.61
CA SER A 220 2.90 -5.40 -6.74
C SER A 220 2.13 -6.64 -6.27
N VAL A 221 1.35 -7.24 -7.16
CA VAL A 221 0.51 -8.40 -6.85
C VAL A 221 0.35 -9.30 -8.10
N ARG A 222 0.39 -10.62 -7.92
CA ARG A 222 0.06 -11.54 -9.01
C ARG A 222 -1.42 -11.44 -9.40
N ALA A 223 -1.73 -11.53 -10.68
CA ALA A 223 -3.10 -11.45 -11.20
C ALA A 223 -4.02 -12.48 -10.51
N LYS A 224 -3.56 -13.73 -10.32
CA LYS A 224 -4.32 -14.74 -9.58
C LYS A 224 -4.68 -14.33 -8.16
N THR A 225 -3.76 -13.66 -7.46
CA THR A 225 -3.96 -13.22 -6.07
C THR A 225 -4.90 -12.03 -6.02
N TYR A 226 -4.75 -11.07 -6.94
CA TYR A 226 -5.69 -9.96 -7.10
C TYR A 226 -7.13 -10.48 -7.25
N CYS A 227 -7.32 -11.46 -8.14
CA CYS A 227 -8.63 -12.09 -8.38
C CYS A 227 -9.17 -12.83 -7.14
N ARG A 228 -8.33 -13.64 -6.47
CA ARG A 228 -8.72 -14.39 -5.26
C ARG A 228 -9.12 -13.49 -4.09
N GLN A 229 -8.54 -12.31 -3.98
CA GLN A 229 -8.85 -11.34 -2.93
C GLN A 229 -10.04 -10.41 -3.30
N GLY A 230 -10.69 -10.65 -4.44
CA GLY A 230 -11.87 -9.89 -4.90
C GLY A 230 -11.53 -8.51 -5.45
N GLY A 231 -10.26 -8.30 -5.83
CA GLY A 231 -9.79 -7.07 -6.45
C GLY A 231 -9.72 -5.85 -5.54
N MET A 232 -9.32 -4.74 -6.13
CA MET A 232 -9.27 -3.42 -5.50
C MET A 232 -10.69 -2.92 -5.18
N ASN A 233 -10.83 -2.13 -4.13
CA ASN A 233 -12.10 -1.47 -3.78
C ASN A 233 -12.22 -0.08 -4.45
N LYS A 234 -13.46 0.45 -4.53
CA LYS A 234 -13.78 1.75 -5.15
C LYS A 234 -13.81 2.91 -4.13
N ARG A 235 -13.08 2.82 -3.02
CA ARG A 235 -13.07 3.89 -2.02
C ARG A 235 -12.44 5.15 -2.60
N GLN A 236 -12.95 6.31 -2.21
CA GLN A 236 -12.42 7.59 -2.67
C GLN A 236 -10.99 7.86 -2.16
N ALA A 237 -10.61 7.26 -1.02
CA ALA A 237 -9.27 7.31 -0.48
C ALA A 237 -9.02 6.15 0.51
N GLY A 238 -7.74 5.78 0.73
CA GLY A 238 -7.34 4.64 1.57
C GLY A 238 -7.67 3.28 0.95
N GLU A 239 -7.97 3.23 -0.34
CA GLU A 239 -8.24 2.00 -1.06
C GLU A 239 -7.06 1.03 -1.01
N ASP A 240 -5.85 1.57 -1.05
CA ASP A 240 -4.56 0.86 -0.92
C ASP A 240 -4.42 0.19 0.44
N PHE A 241 -4.66 0.90 1.54
CA PHE A 241 -4.64 0.35 2.88
C PHE A 241 -5.57 -0.87 3.00
N TYR A 242 -6.84 -0.72 2.62
CA TYR A 242 -7.81 -1.81 2.73
C TYR A 242 -7.49 -2.99 1.81
N PHE A 243 -6.92 -2.74 0.63
CA PHE A 243 -6.53 -3.79 -0.29
C PHE A 243 -5.30 -4.55 0.23
N LEU A 244 -4.26 -3.85 0.65
CA LEU A 244 -3.05 -4.44 1.20
C LEU A 244 -3.31 -5.24 2.48
N GLN A 245 -4.23 -4.79 3.35
CA GLN A 245 -4.66 -5.57 4.51
C GLN A 245 -5.31 -6.93 4.15
N LYS A 246 -5.84 -7.10 2.93
CA LYS A 246 -6.29 -8.40 2.43
C LYS A 246 -5.13 -9.25 1.90
N LEU A 247 -4.10 -8.60 1.33
CA LEU A 247 -2.96 -9.29 0.74
C LEU A 247 -1.97 -9.83 1.79
N PHE A 248 -1.71 -9.08 2.86
CA PHE A 248 -0.73 -9.45 3.88
C PHE A 248 -0.94 -10.84 4.49
N PRO A 249 -2.15 -11.25 4.89
CA PRO A 249 -2.41 -12.58 5.43
C PRO A 249 -2.65 -13.66 4.35
N ALA A 250 -2.50 -13.34 3.06
CA ALA A 250 -2.73 -14.31 1.98
C ALA A 250 -1.65 -15.41 2.00
N GLU A 251 -0.95 -15.65 0.91
CA GLU A 251 0.13 -16.64 0.89
C GLU A 251 1.43 -16.02 1.41
N CYS A 252 2.45 -15.89 0.59
CA CYS A 252 3.66 -15.15 0.91
C CYS A 252 3.50 -13.68 0.47
N PHE A 253 3.74 -12.74 1.37
CA PHE A 253 3.91 -11.33 1.06
C PHE A 253 5.36 -10.93 1.27
N GLY A 254 6.00 -10.34 0.27
CA GLY A 254 7.43 -10.04 0.29
C GLY A 254 7.74 -8.55 0.22
N GLU A 255 9.04 -8.25 0.17
CA GLU A 255 9.57 -6.90 0.02
C GLU A 255 10.67 -6.89 -1.06
N ILE A 256 10.59 -5.94 -2.00
CA ILE A 256 11.58 -5.72 -3.07
C ILE A 256 12.38 -4.48 -2.69
N ASN A 257 13.57 -4.65 -2.09
CA ASN A 257 14.36 -3.57 -1.52
C ASN A 257 15.62 -3.22 -2.34
N ILE A 258 15.81 -3.86 -3.50
CA ILE A 258 16.98 -3.66 -4.38
C ILE A 258 16.74 -2.54 -5.41
N THR A 259 15.49 -2.16 -5.63
CA THR A 259 15.07 -1.00 -6.43
C THR A 259 14.31 -0.01 -5.57
N THR A 260 14.19 1.24 -6.01
CA THR A 260 13.53 2.29 -5.23
C THR A 260 12.45 2.97 -6.06
N VAL A 261 11.29 3.13 -5.44
CA VAL A 261 10.22 4.02 -5.91
C VAL A 261 10.38 5.36 -5.22
N HIS A 262 10.28 6.46 -5.96
CA HIS A 262 10.38 7.83 -5.46
C HIS A 262 9.03 8.54 -5.63
N PRO A 263 8.11 8.42 -4.65
CA PRO A 263 6.85 9.17 -4.68
C PRO A 263 7.12 10.67 -4.60
N SER A 264 6.26 11.46 -5.21
CA SER A 264 6.42 12.92 -5.21
C SER A 264 6.39 13.50 -3.81
N SER A 265 7.28 14.45 -3.54
CA SER A 265 7.30 15.26 -2.32
C SER A 265 6.45 16.53 -2.41
N ARG A 266 5.65 16.69 -3.49
CA ARG A 266 4.80 17.87 -3.69
C ARG A 266 3.60 17.88 -2.71
N GLN A 267 3.23 19.08 -2.30
CA GLN A 267 1.94 19.28 -1.65
C GLN A 267 0.82 18.97 -2.64
N SER A 268 -0.22 18.28 -2.20
CA SER A 268 -1.39 17.96 -3.02
C SER A 268 -2.65 17.98 -2.16
N ASP A 269 -3.70 18.55 -2.71
CA ASP A 269 -5.06 18.60 -2.14
C ASP A 269 -6.04 17.64 -2.84
N ARG A 270 -5.52 16.81 -3.75
CA ARG A 270 -6.32 15.90 -4.59
C ARG A 270 -7.00 14.77 -3.80
N VAL A 271 -6.47 14.42 -2.64
CA VAL A 271 -7.02 13.39 -1.75
C VAL A 271 -7.13 13.93 -0.32
N PRO A 272 -8.14 13.52 0.47
CA PRO A 272 -8.39 14.07 1.80
C PRO A 272 -7.35 13.64 2.86
N PHE A 273 -6.50 12.68 2.58
CA PHE A 273 -5.39 12.23 3.43
C PHE A 273 -4.30 11.56 2.58
N GLY A 274 -3.11 11.37 3.15
CA GLY A 274 -1.93 10.85 2.47
C GLY A 274 -0.78 11.86 2.47
N THR A 275 0.26 11.58 1.69
CA THR A 275 1.51 12.38 1.66
C THR A 275 1.25 13.88 1.42
N GLY A 276 0.48 14.22 0.40
CA GLY A 276 0.23 15.61 0.02
C GLY A 276 -0.50 16.42 1.09
N THR A 277 -1.55 15.85 1.70
CA THR A 277 -2.32 16.47 2.78
C THR A 277 -1.49 16.63 4.05
N ALA A 278 -0.74 15.58 4.43
CA ALA A 278 0.14 15.63 5.61
C ALA A 278 1.21 16.73 5.48
N ILE A 279 1.81 16.89 4.29
CA ILE A 279 2.77 17.97 4.01
C ILE A 279 2.09 19.34 4.13
N ALA A 280 0.87 19.50 3.61
CA ALA A 280 0.12 20.74 3.69
C ALA A 280 -0.18 21.15 5.13
N GLU A 281 -0.65 20.23 5.95
CA GLU A 281 -0.95 20.45 7.37
C GLU A 281 0.30 20.81 8.18
N LEU A 282 1.40 20.09 7.99
CA LEU A 282 2.67 20.34 8.66
C LEU A 282 3.25 21.72 8.29
N LYS A 283 3.13 22.11 7.02
CA LYS A 283 3.59 23.43 6.56
C LYS A 283 2.76 24.57 7.17
N GLN A 284 1.44 24.39 7.29
CA GLN A 284 0.54 25.40 7.87
C GLN A 284 0.72 25.53 9.37
N SER A 285 0.80 24.40 10.09
CA SER A 285 0.89 24.42 11.55
C SER A 285 2.25 24.82 12.07
N ARG A 286 3.33 24.68 11.30
CA ARG A 286 4.73 24.79 11.73
C ARG A 286 5.04 23.90 12.96
N GLN A 287 4.19 22.90 13.22
CA GLN A 287 4.34 21.96 14.33
C GLN A 287 5.05 20.71 13.86
N GLU A 288 5.64 20.00 14.81
CA GLU A 288 6.23 18.70 14.56
C GLU A 288 5.13 17.66 14.35
N LEU A 289 5.36 16.70 13.44
CA LEU A 289 4.41 15.61 13.22
C LEU A 289 4.33 14.73 14.49
N MET A 290 3.11 14.50 14.95
CA MET A 290 2.84 13.70 16.15
C MET A 290 2.57 12.24 15.80
N THR A 291 3.13 11.31 16.57
CA THR A 291 2.93 9.87 16.44
C THR A 291 2.49 9.21 17.75
N TYR A 292 2.18 7.93 17.72
CA TYR A 292 1.78 7.15 18.90
C TYR A 292 2.99 6.89 19.81
N SER A 293 2.76 6.92 21.12
CA SER A 293 3.80 6.64 22.11
C SER A 293 4.19 5.15 22.10
N THR A 294 5.44 4.87 22.50
CA THR A 294 5.94 3.50 22.63
C THR A 294 5.12 2.67 23.62
N GLU A 295 4.56 3.30 24.68
CA GLU A 295 3.72 2.64 25.67
C GLU A 295 2.44 2.07 25.05
N SER A 296 1.82 2.78 24.12
CA SER A 296 0.65 2.26 23.38
C SER A 296 0.98 0.98 22.60
N PHE A 297 2.14 0.91 22.00
CA PHE A 297 2.62 -0.30 21.34
C PHE A 297 2.96 -1.43 22.33
N ASN A 298 3.51 -1.11 23.50
CA ASN A 298 3.82 -2.10 24.54
C ASN A 298 2.55 -2.82 25.03
N ILE A 299 1.43 -2.13 25.14
CA ILE A 299 0.13 -2.75 25.47
C ILE A 299 -0.25 -3.81 24.41
N LEU A 300 -0.06 -3.50 23.14
CA LEU A 300 -0.33 -4.46 22.06
C LEU A 300 0.67 -5.62 22.08
N GLN A 301 1.93 -5.38 22.42
CA GLN A 301 2.93 -6.43 22.55
C GLN A 301 2.54 -7.46 23.61
N ASP A 302 2.19 -7.00 24.80
CA ASP A 302 1.70 -7.87 25.89
C ASP A 302 0.45 -8.64 25.48
N PHE A 303 -0.51 -7.96 24.84
CA PHE A 303 -1.71 -8.59 24.31
C PHE A 303 -1.41 -9.69 23.29
N PHE A 304 -0.52 -9.45 22.34
CA PHE A 304 -0.17 -10.44 21.32
C PHE A 304 0.56 -11.64 21.91
N VAL A 305 1.47 -11.42 22.86
CA VAL A 305 2.19 -12.50 23.55
C VAL A 305 1.22 -13.40 24.29
N ARG A 306 0.34 -12.83 25.12
CA ARG A 306 -0.66 -13.58 25.91
C ARG A 306 -1.67 -14.30 25.02
N SER A 307 -2.18 -13.62 23.99
CA SER A 307 -3.20 -14.22 23.12
C SER A 307 -2.70 -15.39 22.30
N LYS A 308 -1.42 -15.40 21.88
CA LYS A 308 -0.84 -16.52 21.13
C LYS A 308 -0.82 -17.83 21.92
N SER A 309 -0.75 -17.79 23.25
CA SER A 309 -0.75 -18.99 24.10
C SER A 309 -2.12 -19.63 24.28
N LEU A 310 -3.20 -19.00 23.81
CA LEU A 310 -4.58 -19.42 24.06
C LEU A 310 -5.11 -20.50 23.12
N GLN A 311 -4.31 -21.12 22.25
CA GLN A 311 -4.78 -22.11 21.29
C GLN A 311 -5.56 -23.28 21.93
N ASN A 312 -5.07 -23.80 23.04
CA ASN A 312 -5.64 -24.95 23.75
C ASN A 312 -6.10 -24.59 25.16
N ALA A 313 -6.26 -23.29 25.44
CA ALA A 313 -6.67 -22.81 26.75
C ALA A 313 -8.14 -23.13 27.03
N SER A 314 -8.45 -23.45 28.28
CA SER A 314 -9.81 -23.56 28.78
C SER A 314 -10.49 -22.19 28.81
N GLU A 315 -11.81 -22.19 28.92
CA GLU A 315 -12.55 -20.92 29.05
C GLU A 315 -12.13 -20.12 30.31
N GLN A 316 -11.73 -20.79 31.38
CA GLN A 316 -11.24 -20.11 32.57
C GLN A 316 -9.90 -19.42 32.30
N GLU A 317 -8.96 -20.10 31.63
CA GLU A 317 -7.68 -19.51 31.26
C GLU A 317 -7.83 -18.34 30.26
N ILE A 318 -8.83 -18.40 29.39
CA ILE A 318 -9.16 -17.26 28.49
C ILE A 318 -9.65 -16.07 29.33
N ARG A 319 -10.56 -16.29 30.30
CA ARG A 319 -11.04 -15.22 31.21
C ARG A 319 -9.91 -14.65 32.06
N ASP A 320 -9.07 -15.50 32.65
CA ASP A 320 -7.93 -15.07 33.48
C ASP A 320 -6.93 -14.26 32.65
N THR A 321 -6.69 -14.66 31.41
CA THR A 321 -5.87 -13.89 30.47
C THR A 321 -6.47 -12.53 30.20
N TYR A 322 -7.78 -12.45 29.90
CA TYR A 322 -8.46 -11.17 29.68
C TYR A 322 -8.35 -10.25 30.90
N GLU A 323 -8.58 -10.78 32.13
CA GLU A 323 -8.49 -9.99 33.34
C GLU A 323 -7.08 -9.43 33.58
N SER A 324 -6.05 -10.12 33.13
CA SER A 324 -4.65 -9.68 33.19
C SER A 324 -4.25 -8.61 32.17
N LEU A 325 -5.12 -8.34 31.16
CA LEU A 325 -4.82 -7.34 30.11
C LEU A 325 -4.85 -5.91 30.67
N HIS A 326 -4.10 -5.04 30.01
CA HIS A 326 -4.04 -3.63 30.38
C HIS A 326 -5.43 -2.96 30.36
N PRO A 327 -5.79 -2.14 31.37
CA PRO A 327 -7.13 -1.52 31.45
C PRO A 327 -7.56 -0.72 30.21
N CYS A 328 -6.62 -0.07 29.54
CA CYS A 328 -6.89 0.64 28.28
C CYS A 328 -7.36 -0.32 27.19
N LEU A 329 -6.75 -1.51 27.09
CA LEU A 329 -7.15 -2.51 26.09
C LEU A 329 -8.50 -3.14 26.45
N LYS A 330 -8.78 -3.41 27.71
CA LYS A 330 -10.10 -3.91 28.20
C LYS A 330 -11.24 -2.93 27.90
N LYS A 331 -10.99 -1.62 27.97
CA LYS A 331 -11.97 -0.61 27.53
C LYS A 331 -12.21 -0.61 26.01
N PHE A 332 -11.20 -0.91 25.22
CA PHE A 332 -11.29 -0.98 23.76
C PHE A 332 -11.93 -2.27 23.25
N LEU A 333 -11.64 -3.39 23.91
CA LEU A 333 -12.07 -4.73 23.54
C LEU A 333 -12.84 -5.35 24.72
N PRO A 334 -14.20 -5.41 24.68
CA PRO A 334 -15.02 -6.02 25.73
C PRO A 334 -14.69 -7.51 25.94
N SER A 335 -14.86 -8.00 27.17
CA SER A 335 -14.61 -9.40 27.55
C SER A 335 -15.37 -10.39 26.67
N SER A 336 -16.67 -10.14 26.48
CA SER A 336 -17.54 -10.99 25.65
C SER A 336 -17.00 -11.16 24.22
N ASP A 337 -16.54 -10.07 23.60
CA ASP A 337 -16.03 -10.08 22.24
C ASP A 337 -14.70 -10.83 22.15
N PHE A 338 -13.84 -10.67 23.16
CA PHE A 338 -12.56 -11.38 23.23
C PHE A 338 -12.77 -12.88 23.44
N GLU A 339 -13.52 -13.27 24.47
CA GLU A 339 -13.75 -14.67 24.82
C GLU A 339 -14.42 -15.45 23.67
N GLN A 340 -15.53 -14.91 23.14
CA GLN A 340 -16.23 -15.53 22.01
C GLN A 340 -15.32 -15.69 20.79
N LYS A 341 -14.47 -14.70 20.53
CA LYS A 341 -13.58 -14.74 19.37
C LYS A 341 -12.44 -15.75 19.53
N ILE A 342 -11.85 -15.84 20.72
CA ILE A 342 -10.81 -16.84 20.98
C ILE A 342 -11.39 -18.24 20.86
N ILE A 343 -12.55 -18.52 21.43
CA ILE A 343 -13.25 -19.82 21.35
C ILE A 343 -13.59 -20.13 19.86
N GLU A 344 -14.12 -19.17 19.10
CA GLU A 344 -14.37 -19.34 17.66
C GLU A 344 -13.09 -19.75 16.90
N ILE A 345 -11.96 -19.06 17.20
CA ILE A 345 -10.68 -19.34 16.54
C ILE A 345 -10.19 -20.74 16.92
N GLN A 346 -10.26 -21.12 18.20
CA GLN A 346 -9.89 -22.48 18.66
C GLN A 346 -10.67 -23.56 17.91
N HIS A 347 -12.00 -23.46 17.83
CA HIS A 347 -12.86 -24.43 17.16
C HIS A 347 -12.55 -24.56 15.65
N ASN A 348 -12.02 -23.53 15.03
CA ASN A 348 -11.75 -23.48 13.59
C ASN A 348 -10.29 -23.69 13.23
N THR A 349 -9.43 -24.12 14.18
CA THR A 349 -7.98 -24.30 13.95
C THR A 349 -7.48 -25.55 14.63
N LYS A 350 -6.52 -26.22 14.00
CA LYS A 350 -5.89 -27.44 14.52
C LYS A 350 -4.44 -27.22 14.95
N THR A 351 -3.77 -26.23 14.39
CA THR A 351 -2.36 -25.96 14.65
C THR A 351 -2.16 -24.53 15.19
N HIS A 352 -1.04 -24.35 15.90
CA HIS A 352 -0.68 -23.02 16.44
C HIS A 352 -0.54 -21.97 15.35
N GLU A 353 0.03 -22.34 14.21
CA GLU A 353 0.16 -21.45 13.05
C GLU A 353 -1.22 -21.01 12.53
N GLN A 354 -2.17 -21.94 12.38
CA GLN A 354 -3.54 -21.61 11.96
C GLN A 354 -4.24 -20.72 12.97
N PHE A 355 -4.06 -20.98 14.27
CA PHE A 355 -4.60 -20.16 15.34
C PHE A 355 -4.04 -18.72 15.26
N CYS A 356 -2.72 -18.56 15.22
CA CYS A 356 -2.08 -17.24 15.08
C CYS A 356 -2.54 -16.52 13.81
N LYS A 357 -2.60 -17.21 12.67
CA LYS A 357 -3.07 -16.62 11.40
C LYS A 357 -4.51 -16.12 11.50
N ARG A 358 -5.42 -16.86 12.14
CA ARG A 358 -6.81 -16.40 12.36
C ARG A 358 -6.89 -15.28 13.39
N PHE A 359 -6.12 -15.35 14.46
CA PHE A 359 -6.05 -14.31 15.47
C PHE A 359 -5.66 -12.96 14.84
N PHE A 360 -4.58 -12.91 14.05
CA PHE A 360 -4.14 -11.68 13.38
C PHE A 360 -4.98 -11.28 12.17
N ARG A 361 -5.82 -12.16 11.63
CA ARG A 361 -6.88 -11.75 10.70
C ARG A 361 -8.02 -11.03 11.40
N TRP A 362 -8.34 -11.41 12.61
CA TRP A 362 -9.33 -10.73 13.45
C TRP A 362 -8.76 -9.45 14.03
N PHE A 363 -7.65 -9.52 14.77
CA PHE A 363 -6.95 -8.34 15.27
C PHE A 363 -5.92 -7.85 14.24
N ASN A 364 -6.42 -7.39 13.10
CA ASN A 364 -5.63 -6.98 11.94
C ASN A 364 -5.08 -5.55 12.07
N GLY A 365 -4.36 -5.07 11.06
CA GLY A 365 -3.76 -3.74 11.06
C GLY A 365 -4.78 -2.61 11.27
N LEU A 366 -6.05 -2.78 10.86
CA LEU A 366 -7.10 -1.80 11.15
C LEU A 366 -7.46 -1.77 12.63
N GLN A 367 -7.50 -2.92 13.31
CA GLN A 367 -7.74 -2.98 14.76
C GLN A 367 -6.56 -2.39 15.53
N VAL A 368 -5.34 -2.68 15.11
CA VAL A 368 -4.13 -2.03 15.66
C VAL A 368 -4.24 -0.52 15.53
N TYR A 369 -4.53 0.00 14.34
CA TYR A 369 -4.69 1.44 14.10
C TYR A 369 -5.81 2.05 14.96
N LYS A 370 -6.97 1.38 15.06
CA LYS A 370 -8.09 1.83 15.91
C LYS A 370 -7.70 1.86 17.38
N PHE A 371 -7.02 0.84 17.89
CA PHE A 371 -6.56 0.81 19.27
C PHE A 371 -5.55 1.93 19.56
N LEU A 372 -4.58 2.16 18.69
CA LEU A 372 -3.60 3.23 18.88
C LEU A 372 -4.27 4.62 18.93
N ASN A 373 -5.27 4.88 18.08
CA ASN A 373 -6.05 6.12 18.17
C ASN A 373 -6.90 6.19 19.46
N PHE A 374 -7.51 5.09 19.85
CA PHE A 374 -8.30 5.02 21.11
C PHE A 374 -7.42 5.27 22.34
N SER A 375 -6.21 4.72 22.37
CA SER A 375 -5.25 4.90 23.46
C SER A 375 -4.87 6.37 23.67
N CYS A 376 -4.79 7.15 22.59
CA CYS A 376 -4.50 8.60 22.67
C CYS A 376 -5.52 9.38 23.53
N GLY A 377 -6.80 9.00 23.46
CA GLY A 377 -7.88 9.56 24.29
C GLY A 377 -7.96 8.95 25.70
N ASN A 378 -7.15 7.94 26.01
CA ASN A 378 -7.20 7.17 27.26
C ASN A 378 -5.86 7.15 28.02
N GLY A 379 -5.13 8.27 28.00
CA GLY A 379 -3.92 8.49 28.82
C GLY A 379 -2.59 8.34 28.08
N PHE A 380 -2.58 7.93 26.82
CA PHE A 380 -1.36 7.74 26.03
C PHE A 380 -1.25 8.81 24.95
N GLN A 381 -0.85 10.01 25.33
CA GLN A 381 -0.75 11.13 24.41
C GLN A 381 0.23 10.85 23.26
N LYS A 382 -0.09 11.42 22.08
CA LYS A 382 0.86 11.42 20.96
C LYS A 382 2.10 12.23 21.33
N ILE A 383 3.25 11.80 20.80
CA ILE A 383 4.55 12.46 21.00
C ILE A 383 5.14 12.87 19.65
N PRO A 384 6.07 13.83 19.60
CA PRO A 384 6.74 14.22 18.38
C PRO A 384 7.44 13.05 17.70
N ILE A 385 7.33 12.95 16.37
CA ILE A 385 7.94 11.83 15.61
C ILE A 385 9.45 11.77 15.78
N GLY A 386 10.12 12.94 15.84
CA GLY A 386 11.56 13.00 16.07
C GLY A 386 11.96 12.38 17.40
N THR A 387 11.21 12.66 18.48
CA THR A 387 11.42 12.06 19.80
C THR A 387 11.18 10.56 19.79
N ALA A 388 10.01 10.13 19.31
CA ALA A 388 9.63 8.71 19.27
C ALA A 388 10.62 7.85 18.47
N ALA A 389 11.04 8.34 17.31
CA ALA A 389 11.95 7.62 16.43
C ALA A 389 13.38 7.53 16.98
N LYS A 390 13.83 8.57 17.71
CA LYS A 390 15.12 8.54 18.43
C LYS A 390 15.12 7.49 19.55
N GLU A 391 14.08 7.50 20.37
CA GLU A 391 13.93 6.59 21.52
C GLU A 391 13.90 5.12 21.07
N LEU A 392 13.27 4.80 19.94
CA LEU A 392 13.15 3.42 19.47
C LEU A 392 14.51 2.73 19.24
N PHE A 393 15.55 3.48 18.88
CA PHE A 393 16.90 2.95 18.55
C PHE A 393 18.04 3.66 19.29
N ASP A 394 17.76 4.39 20.36
CA ASP A 394 18.76 5.14 21.17
C ASP A 394 19.63 6.09 20.33
N LYS A 395 18.98 6.87 19.42
CA LYS A 395 19.65 7.79 18.49
C LYS A 395 19.43 9.25 18.87
N THR A 396 19.72 9.63 20.12
CA THR A 396 19.42 10.94 20.71
C THR A 396 20.03 12.13 19.98
N ASP A 397 21.21 11.98 19.36
CA ASP A 397 21.99 13.08 18.79
C ASP A 397 21.69 13.32 17.28
N MET A 398 20.79 12.55 16.66
CA MET A 398 20.47 12.70 15.25
C MET A 398 19.42 13.79 15.01
N ASP A 399 19.60 14.60 13.96
CA ASP A 399 18.54 15.43 13.41
C ASP A 399 17.54 14.56 12.60
N ILE A 400 16.45 15.19 12.11
CA ILE A 400 15.37 14.48 11.40
C ILE A 400 15.85 13.81 10.11
N PHE A 401 16.76 14.44 9.37
CA PHE A 401 17.27 13.91 8.10
C PHE A 401 18.24 12.75 8.34
N SER A 402 19.15 12.89 9.27
CA SER A 402 20.08 11.83 9.67
C SER A 402 19.34 10.62 10.23
N LEU A 403 18.31 10.86 11.04
CA LEU A 403 17.47 9.82 11.60
C LEU A 403 16.66 9.10 10.50
N LEU A 404 16.10 9.83 9.54
CA LEU A 404 15.44 9.20 8.39
C LEU A 404 16.40 8.34 7.56
N GLN A 405 17.63 8.81 7.31
CA GLN A 405 18.63 8.02 6.61
C GLN A 405 19.00 6.74 7.37
N PHE A 406 19.08 6.79 8.68
CA PHE A 406 19.28 5.59 9.50
C PHE A 406 18.14 4.57 9.30
N TYR A 407 16.87 5.00 9.33
CA TYR A 407 15.71 4.13 9.08
C TYR A 407 15.69 3.57 7.64
N ARG A 408 16.07 4.38 6.64
CA ARG A 408 16.20 3.95 5.24
C ARG A 408 17.23 2.83 5.10
N LEU A 409 18.41 3.01 5.69
CA LEU A 409 19.49 2.02 5.65
C LEU A 409 19.11 0.71 6.35
N ARG A 410 18.37 0.78 7.46
CA ARG A 410 17.85 -0.42 8.12
C ARG A 410 16.92 -1.20 7.20
N ALA A 411 15.91 -0.55 6.63
CA ALA A 411 14.93 -1.19 5.75
C ALA A 411 15.59 -1.86 4.52
N LYS A 412 16.70 -1.29 3.99
CA LYS A 412 17.46 -1.90 2.89
C LYS A 412 18.28 -3.12 3.31
N LYS A 413 18.68 -3.22 4.57
CA LYS A 413 19.53 -4.32 5.07
C LYS A 413 18.77 -5.56 5.50
N GLU A 414 17.56 -5.41 6.02
CA GLU A 414 16.74 -6.50 6.59
C GLU A 414 16.42 -7.64 5.60
N ASN A 415 16.60 -7.44 4.29
CA ASN A 415 16.39 -8.48 3.27
C ASN A 415 17.69 -9.11 2.73
N LYS A 416 18.82 -8.91 3.41
CA LYS A 416 20.09 -9.56 3.05
C LYS A 416 20.44 -10.74 3.94
N GLU A 417 19.63 -10.96 4.99
CA GLU A 417 19.70 -12.12 5.88
C GLU A 417 18.51 -13.08 5.60
#